data_c269be21ceeffaabde75c679b3d7662c
#
_entry.id   c269be21ceeffaabde75c679b3d7662c
#
_cell.length_a   1.000
_cell.length_b   1.000
_cell.length_c   1.000
_cell.angle_alpha   90.00
_cell.angle_beta   90.00
_cell.angle_gamma   90.00
#
_symmetry.space_group_name_H-M   'P 1'
#
loop_
_entity.id
_entity.type
_entity.pdbx_description
1 polymer ?
#
loop_
_entity_poly.entity_id
_entity_poly.type
_entity_poly.pdbx_seq_one_letter_code
_entity_poly.pdbx_strand_id
1 'polypeptide(L)'
;MKKVIKKICILLIPIVMLIGIIVIVDPYFHYHKPIAGISYIIDNERYQNDGILKHFDYDAIITGTSFDENIKTSEVDKLFGVKSIKTAYSGGYFPEIARGIRQSYKTGHNPKIIMMSLGYNNYIVQDKKYW
;
A
#
# COMPACT_ATOMS: atom_id res chain seq x y z
N MET A 1 -44.95 -2.29 13.63
CA MET A 1 -43.59 -1.71 13.66
C MET A 1 -42.56 -2.66 14.25
N LYS A 2 -42.68 -3.22 15.47
CA LYS A 2 -41.64 -4.13 16.06
C LYS A 2 -41.27 -5.34 15.22
N LYS A 3 -42.23 -5.99 14.53
CA LYS A 3 -41.95 -7.16 13.64
C LYS A 3 -41.16 -6.80 12.41
N VAL A 4 -41.32 -5.60 11.84
CA VAL A 4 -40.60 -5.10 10.69
C VAL A 4 -39.16 -4.80 11.08
N ILE A 5 -38.97 -4.09 12.20
CA ILE A 5 -37.63 -3.79 12.73
C ILE A 5 -36.85 -5.05 12.98
N LYS A 6 -37.46 -6.09 13.61
CA LYS A 6 -36.78 -7.37 13.82
C LYS A 6 -36.31 -8.03 12.52
N LYS A 7 -37.12 -8.01 11.45
CA LYS A 7 -36.74 -8.54 10.16
C LYS A 7 -35.58 -7.77 9.53
N ILE A 8 -35.59 -6.44 9.63
CA ILE A 8 -34.50 -5.58 9.17
C ILE A 8 -33.20 -5.88 9.92
N CYS A 9 -33.27 -5.99 11.26
CA CYS A 9 -32.08 -6.33 12.06
C CYS A 9 -31.48 -7.70 11.66
N ILE A 10 -32.34 -8.71 11.44
CA ILE A 10 -31.86 -10.04 11.00
C ILE A 10 -31.20 -9.96 9.61
N LEU A 11 -31.73 -9.15 8.70
CA LEU A 11 -31.15 -8.96 7.37
C LEU A 11 -29.80 -8.22 7.42
N LEU A 12 -29.61 -7.35 8.41
CA LEU A 12 -28.35 -6.60 8.57
C LEU A 12 -27.20 -7.45 9.16
N ILE A 13 -27.51 -8.53 9.88
CA ILE A 13 -26.48 -9.36 10.51
C ILE A 13 -25.43 -9.85 9.51
N PRO A 14 -25.76 -10.47 8.36
CA PRO A 14 -24.77 -10.95 7.42
C PRO A 14 -23.94 -9.80 6.83
N ILE A 15 -24.50 -8.63 6.64
CA ILE A 15 -23.79 -7.43 6.14
C ILE A 15 -22.76 -6.98 7.17
N VAL A 16 -23.15 -6.89 8.43
CA VAL A 16 -22.23 -6.50 9.53
C VAL A 16 -21.12 -7.54 9.70
N MET A 17 -21.44 -8.83 9.59
CA MET A 17 -20.43 -9.88 9.62
C MET A 17 -19.44 -9.78 8.45
N LEU A 18 -19.91 -9.51 7.23
CA LEU A 18 -19.08 -9.34 6.06
C LEU A 18 -18.13 -8.13 6.23
N ILE A 19 -18.65 -7.00 6.69
CA ILE A 19 -17.83 -5.82 6.99
C ILE A 19 -16.77 -6.15 8.04
N GLY A 20 -17.15 -6.87 9.10
CA GLY A 20 -16.22 -7.32 10.13
C GLY A 20 -15.09 -8.18 9.58
N ILE A 21 -15.39 -9.12 8.69
CA ILE A 21 -14.39 -9.96 8.02
C ILE A 21 -13.45 -9.12 7.17
N ILE A 22 -13.99 -8.17 6.38
CA ILE A 22 -13.18 -7.30 5.53
C ILE A 22 -12.20 -6.45 6.36
N VAL A 23 -12.65 -5.90 7.49
CA VAL A 23 -11.81 -5.11 8.39
C VAL A 23 -10.75 -5.99 9.07
N ILE A 24 -11.10 -7.22 9.47
CA ILE A 24 -10.15 -8.15 10.11
C ILE A 24 -9.10 -8.64 9.11
N VAL A 25 -9.51 -9.04 7.92
CA VAL A 25 -8.57 -9.54 6.90
C VAL A 25 -7.72 -8.42 6.33
N ASP A 26 -8.30 -7.23 6.16
CA ASP A 26 -7.64 -6.01 5.66
C ASP A 26 -6.72 -6.26 4.44
N PRO A 27 -7.24 -6.68 3.29
CA PRO A 27 -6.43 -7.12 2.14
C PRO A 27 -5.53 -6.01 1.57
N TYR A 28 -5.79 -4.76 1.89
CA TYR A 28 -5.04 -3.59 1.43
C TYR A 28 -4.22 -2.90 2.53
N PHE A 29 -4.15 -3.49 3.73
CA PHE A 29 -3.41 -2.95 4.88
C PHE A 29 -3.83 -1.54 5.29
N HIS A 30 -5.12 -1.20 5.15
CA HIS A 30 -5.62 0.12 5.50
C HIS A 30 -5.66 0.36 7.01
N TYR A 31 -5.93 -0.69 7.78
CA TYR A 31 -6.18 -0.62 9.22
C TYR A 31 -5.01 -1.15 10.05
N HIS A 32 -4.32 -2.19 9.57
CA HIS A 32 -3.26 -2.86 10.33
C HIS A 32 -2.23 -3.58 9.44
N LYS A 33 -1.17 -4.10 10.07
CA LYS A 33 -0.19 -4.98 9.43
C LYS A 33 -0.83 -6.30 8.99
N PRO A 34 -0.26 -7.00 7.99
CA PRO A 34 -0.75 -8.30 7.58
C PRO A 34 -0.79 -9.29 8.75
N ILE A 35 -1.84 -10.09 8.81
CA ILE A 35 -1.97 -11.14 9.82
C ILE A 35 -1.02 -12.29 9.47
N ALA A 36 -0.24 -12.72 10.46
CA ALA A 36 0.68 -13.83 10.27
C ALA A 36 -0.07 -15.11 9.84
N GLY A 37 0.45 -15.79 8.82
CA GLY A 37 -0.13 -17.01 8.28
C GLY A 37 -1.19 -16.80 7.18
N ILE A 38 -1.56 -15.56 6.86
CA ILE A 38 -2.41 -15.24 5.71
C ILE A 38 -1.53 -14.78 4.56
N SER A 39 -1.68 -15.43 3.40
CA SER A 39 -1.01 -14.97 2.17
C SER A 39 -1.87 -13.91 1.49
N TYR A 40 -1.30 -12.73 1.32
CA TYR A 40 -1.95 -11.63 0.62
C TYR A 40 -1.47 -11.58 -0.82
N ILE A 41 -2.40 -11.49 -1.76
CA ILE A 41 -2.08 -11.31 -3.18
C ILE A 41 -2.08 -9.81 -3.46
N ILE A 42 -0.98 -9.33 -4.04
CA ILE A 42 -0.88 -7.95 -4.51
C ILE A 42 -1.46 -7.91 -5.93
N ASP A 43 -2.72 -7.58 -6.04
CA ASP A 43 -3.41 -7.44 -7.32
C ASP A 43 -3.39 -6.00 -7.84
N ASN A 44 -3.44 -5.05 -6.90
CA ASN A 44 -3.36 -3.62 -7.22
C ASN A 44 -2.46 -2.89 -6.20
N GLU A 45 -1.24 -2.64 -6.61
CA GLU A 45 -0.20 -2.01 -5.79
C GLU A 45 -0.63 -0.65 -5.23
N ARG A 46 -1.36 0.15 -6.02
CA ARG A 46 -1.80 1.49 -5.62
C ARG A 46 -2.65 1.49 -4.35
N TYR A 47 -3.51 0.48 -4.19
CA TYR A 47 -4.34 0.37 -2.98
C TYR A 47 -3.56 -0.14 -1.77
N GLN A 48 -2.53 -0.94 -1.98
CA GLN A 48 -1.74 -1.51 -0.89
C GLN A 48 -0.57 -0.62 -0.48
N ASN A 49 0.01 0.15 -1.41
CA ASN A 49 1.17 0.98 -1.15
C ASN A 49 0.97 1.95 0.02
N ASP A 50 -0.18 2.60 0.13
CA ASP A 50 -0.49 3.51 1.24
C ASP A 50 -0.49 2.78 2.59
N GLY A 51 -1.06 1.58 2.63
CA GLY A 51 -1.08 0.73 3.82
C GLY A 51 0.31 0.22 4.20
N ILE A 52 1.09 -0.23 3.22
CA ILE A 52 2.47 -0.67 3.43
C ILE A 52 3.30 0.48 4.00
N LEU A 53 3.25 1.67 3.41
CA LEU A 53 3.98 2.84 3.87
C LEU A 53 3.59 3.30 5.28
N LYS A 54 2.37 3.02 5.71
CA LYS A 54 1.82 3.44 6.99
C LYS A 54 2.06 2.44 8.11
N HIS A 55 1.94 1.16 7.82
CA HIS A 55 1.85 0.13 8.85
C HIS A 55 3.06 -0.79 8.96
N PHE A 56 3.91 -0.86 7.92
CA PHE A 56 5.06 -1.75 7.94
C PHE A 56 6.27 -1.09 8.62
N ASP A 57 7.17 -1.90 9.16
CA ASP A 57 8.43 -1.43 9.73
C ASP A 57 9.51 -1.54 8.66
N TYR A 58 10.18 -0.44 8.33
CA TYR A 58 11.23 -0.41 7.31
C TYR A 58 12.23 0.72 7.53
N ASP A 59 13.42 0.53 6.98
CA ASP A 59 14.51 1.51 6.91
C ASP A 59 14.76 2.02 5.51
N ALA A 60 14.24 1.30 4.50
CA ALA A 60 14.46 1.62 3.10
C ALA A 60 13.19 1.44 2.27
N ILE A 61 13.05 2.26 1.23
CA ILE A 61 11.95 2.19 0.28
C ILE A 61 12.50 1.93 -1.12
N ILE A 62 11.98 0.92 -1.78
CA ILE A 62 12.14 0.69 -3.22
C ILE A 62 10.86 1.17 -3.86
N THR A 63 10.93 2.21 -4.67
CA THR A 63 9.77 2.83 -5.32
C THR A 63 10.08 3.18 -6.77
N GLY A 64 9.07 3.49 -7.55
CA GLY A 64 9.23 3.81 -8.96
C GLY A 64 8.11 3.24 -9.80
N THR A 65 8.44 2.70 -10.96
CA THR A 65 7.47 2.16 -11.91
C THR A 65 7.53 0.63 -11.97
N SER A 66 6.93 0.04 -13.00
CA SER A 66 6.97 -1.41 -13.25
C SER A 66 8.39 -1.99 -13.35
N PHE A 67 9.39 -1.20 -13.67
CA PHE A 67 10.80 -1.64 -13.65
C PHE A 67 11.25 -2.01 -12.24
N ASP A 68 10.79 -1.27 -11.24
CA ASP A 68 11.17 -1.47 -9.84
C ASP A 68 10.45 -2.65 -9.19
N GLU A 69 9.36 -3.14 -9.80
CA GLU A 69 8.63 -4.32 -9.32
C GLU A 69 9.49 -5.58 -9.31
N ASN A 70 10.45 -5.68 -10.22
CA ASN A 70 11.35 -6.82 -10.34
C ASN A 70 12.49 -6.84 -9.31
N ILE A 71 12.72 -5.73 -8.61
CA ILE A 71 13.75 -5.66 -7.56
C ILE A 71 13.28 -6.44 -6.34
N LYS A 72 14.10 -7.38 -5.88
CA LYS A 72 13.80 -8.17 -4.69
C LYS A 72 14.25 -7.43 -3.44
N THR A 73 13.32 -7.17 -2.53
CA THR A 73 13.62 -6.55 -1.22
C THR A 73 14.68 -7.34 -0.46
N SER A 74 14.61 -8.66 -0.47
CA SER A 74 15.59 -9.52 0.21
C SER A 74 17.03 -9.39 -0.28
N GLU A 75 17.24 -9.03 -1.54
CA GLU A 75 18.58 -8.77 -2.10
C GLU A 75 19.09 -7.40 -1.65
N VAL A 76 18.22 -6.38 -1.66
CA VAL A 76 18.53 -5.03 -1.17
C VAL A 76 18.84 -5.06 0.33
N ASP A 77 18.04 -5.76 1.11
CA ASP A 77 18.23 -5.92 2.55
C ASP A 77 19.59 -6.53 2.86
N LYS A 78 19.96 -7.58 2.13
CA LYS A 78 21.26 -8.26 2.28
C LYS A 78 22.45 -7.39 1.90
N LEU A 79 22.31 -6.60 0.82
CA LEU A 79 23.40 -5.77 0.29
C LEU A 79 23.66 -4.54 1.16
N PHE A 80 22.60 -3.91 1.66
CA PHE A 80 22.68 -2.63 2.38
C PHE A 80 22.51 -2.76 3.89
N GLY A 81 22.19 -3.95 4.41
CA GLY A 81 21.96 -4.17 5.83
C GLY A 81 20.73 -3.42 6.36
N VAL A 82 19.70 -3.32 5.57
CA VAL A 82 18.44 -2.59 5.86
C VAL A 82 17.24 -3.53 5.79
N LYS A 83 16.10 -3.04 6.22
CA LYS A 83 14.81 -3.65 6.02
C LYS A 83 14.04 -2.82 5.00
N SER A 84 13.92 -3.31 3.78
CA SER A 84 13.26 -2.58 2.70
C SER A 84 11.81 -3.00 2.49
N ILE A 85 11.00 -2.03 2.08
CA ILE A 85 9.68 -2.26 1.49
C ILE A 85 9.71 -1.88 0.02
N LYS A 86 8.78 -2.45 -0.73
CA LYS A 86 8.59 -2.11 -2.14
C LYS A 86 7.21 -1.48 -2.33
N THR A 87 7.20 -0.27 -2.91
CA THR A 87 6.01 0.51 -3.23
C THR A 87 6.11 1.05 -4.65
N ALA A 88 6.22 0.13 -5.61
CA ALA A 88 6.21 0.47 -7.03
C ALA A 88 4.80 0.88 -7.48
N TYR A 89 4.74 1.62 -8.59
CA TYR A 89 3.50 2.08 -9.22
C TYR A 89 3.57 1.76 -10.71
N SER A 90 2.98 0.64 -11.13
CA SER A 90 2.97 0.26 -12.54
C SER A 90 2.37 1.38 -13.41
N GLY A 91 3.12 1.85 -14.42
CA GLY A 91 2.76 3.02 -15.20
C GLY A 91 2.67 4.32 -14.41
N GLY A 92 3.28 4.38 -13.23
CA GLY A 92 3.22 5.54 -12.33
C GLY A 92 4.02 6.74 -12.84
N TYR A 93 3.59 7.94 -12.43
CA TYR A 93 4.27 9.20 -12.70
C TYR A 93 4.98 9.71 -11.45
N PHE A 94 6.00 10.54 -11.66
CA PHE A 94 6.79 11.10 -10.55
C PHE A 94 5.97 11.74 -9.41
N PRO A 95 4.89 12.50 -9.66
CA PRO A 95 4.04 13.01 -8.58
C PRO A 95 3.41 11.93 -7.69
N GLU A 96 3.06 10.78 -8.26
CA GLU A 96 2.50 9.65 -7.53
C GLU A 96 3.56 9.01 -6.61
N ILE A 97 4.75 8.78 -7.16
CA ILE A 97 5.90 8.27 -6.42
C ILE A 97 6.29 9.24 -5.28
N ALA A 98 6.39 10.54 -5.59
CA ALA A 98 6.70 11.58 -4.62
C ALA A 98 5.65 11.67 -3.50
N ARG A 99 4.36 11.45 -3.81
CA ARG A 99 3.29 11.36 -2.82
C ARG A 99 3.52 10.19 -1.86
N GLY A 100 3.86 9.01 -2.38
CA GLY A 100 4.18 7.84 -1.56
C GLY A 100 5.34 8.12 -0.60
N ILE A 101 6.44 8.69 -1.10
CA ILE A 101 7.58 9.07 -0.26
C ILE A 101 7.17 10.08 0.82
N ARG A 102 6.40 11.11 0.48
CA ARG A 102 5.87 12.07 1.47
C ARG A 102 4.98 11.40 2.51
N GLN A 103 4.19 10.40 2.10
CA GLN A 103 3.33 9.65 3.01
C GLN A 103 4.16 8.90 4.05
N SER A 104 5.27 8.27 3.67
CA SER A 104 6.21 7.64 4.60
C SER A 104 6.63 8.61 5.72
N TYR A 105 7.10 9.81 5.35
CA TYR A 105 7.50 10.81 6.34
C TYR A 105 6.33 11.30 7.21
N LYS A 106 5.14 11.48 6.63
CA LYS A 106 3.94 11.91 7.39
C LYS A 106 3.50 10.88 8.43
N THR A 107 3.76 9.60 8.19
CA THR A 107 3.43 8.52 9.13
C THR A 107 4.53 8.25 10.16
N GLY A 108 5.56 9.10 10.18
CA GLY A 108 6.64 9.05 11.17
C GLY A 108 7.80 8.14 10.79
N HIS A 109 7.79 7.55 9.60
CA HIS A 109 8.93 6.79 9.11
C HIS A 109 10.01 7.72 8.55
N ASN A 110 11.27 7.38 8.79
CA ASN A 110 12.43 8.10 8.27
C ASN A 110 13.34 7.12 7.52
N PRO A 111 13.00 6.77 6.28
CA PRO A 111 13.80 5.82 5.51
C PRO A 111 15.20 6.37 5.27
N LYS A 112 16.22 5.55 5.56
CA LYS A 112 17.63 5.88 5.35
C LYS A 112 18.01 5.81 3.87
N ILE A 113 17.34 4.93 3.12
CA ILE A 113 17.58 4.69 1.71
C ILE A 113 16.26 4.76 0.96
N ILE A 114 16.25 5.51 -0.14
CA ILE A 114 15.17 5.50 -1.12
C ILE A 114 15.81 5.12 -2.45
N MET A 115 15.41 3.97 -2.98
CA MET A 115 15.85 3.47 -4.26
C MET A 115 14.73 3.67 -5.28
N MET A 116 15.04 4.33 -6.39
CA MET A 116 14.06 4.65 -7.43
C MET A 116 14.71 4.60 -8.80
N SER A 117 14.07 3.95 -9.75
CA SER A 117 14.48 4.04 -11.15
C SER A 117 14.13 5.39 -11.76
N LEU A 118 15.04 5.96 -12.51
CA LEU A 118 14.86 7.23 -13.20
C LEU A 118 14.58 6.98 -14.69
N GLY A 119 13.30 6.77 -15.03
CA GLY A 119 12.87 6.65 -16.42
C GLY A 119 12.51 8.00 -17.03
N TYR A 120 12.92 8.27 -18.27
CA TYR A 120 12.63 9.52 -19.00
C TYR A 120 11.14 9.89 -18.97
N ASN A 121 10.27 8.90 -19.21
CA ASN A 121 8.82 9.12 -19.27
C ASN A 121 8.17 9.44 -17.90
N ASN A 122 8.86 9.18 -16.81
CA ASN A 122 8.31 9.38 -15.45
C ASN A 122 8.25 10.85 -15.06
N TYR A 123 9.01 11.71 -15.75
CA TYR A 123 9.14 13.14 -15.47
C TYR A 123 8.32 14.02 -16.40
N ILE A 124 7.84 13.48 -17.52
CA ILE A 124 6.98 14.24 -18.44
C ILE A 124 5.59 14.29 -17.83
N VAL A 125 5.28 15.37 -17.15
CA VAL A 125 3.93 15.67 -16.69
C VAL A 125 3.08 16.02 -17.91
N GLN A 126 2.42 15.04 -18.46
CA GLN A 126 1.50 15.23 -19.58
C GLN A 126 0.14 15.74 -19.10
N ASP A 127 -0.05 16.59 -18.27
CA ASP A 127 -1.27 17.34 -18.05
C ASP A 127 -1.44 17.89 -16.62
N LYS A 128 -1.87 19.15 -16.54
CA LYS A 128 -2.22 19.87 -15.31
C LYS A 128 -3.46 19.31 -14.57
N LYS A 129 -3.94 18.12 -14.92
CA LYS A 129 -5.22 17.58 -14.49
C LYS A 129 -5.21 16.80 -13.17
N TYR A 130 -4.05 16.69 -12.52
CA TYR A 130 -3.89 15.86 -11.32
C TYR A 130 -3.39 16.63 -10.09
N TRP A 131 -3.62 17.96 -10.06
CA TRP A 131 -3.33 18.81 -8.90
C TRP A 131 -4.61 19.29 -8.23
#